data_a2eecdc347d2d9b2019e37f2e467964f
#
_entry.id   a2eecdc347d2d9b2019e37f2e467964f
#
_cell.length_a   1.000
_cell.length_b   1.000
_cell.length_c   1.000
_cell.angle_alpha   90.00
_cell.angle_beta   90.00
_cell.angle_gamma   90.00
#
_symmetry.space_group_name_H-M   'P 1'
#
loop_
_entity.id
_entity.type
_entity.pdbx_description
1 polymer ?
#
loop_
_entity_poly.entity_id
_entity_poly.type
_entity_poly.pdbx_seq_one_letter_code
_entity_poly.pdbx_strand_id
1 'polypeptide(L)'
;MESIWSKSCQIEPRPRLREDLRCEIAVIGAGMAGLLCADALRRDGHEVVVLEADRMASGQTRNTTAKITSQHGLIYSRLRSTLGHTGAAAYAAANEAAIREYRRLVEQNGIDCDFEESCAYLYGKDLKTLRTEAEAAKSLGLPAEFLENLETPLPAAGAVRFSGQAQFHPLKFLRAVSQPLTVYEQTRVQAVNGTVLQTAQGTVRAEKVVFACHYPFLRLPGLYFTRLHQERSYVLALETAEPVDGMWIGSGVEKLSLRRCKNLLLLGGGGHRTGENSAGGKYAMLREKAKELFPDAREVAHWSAQDCVTPDGVPLIGQYSAGRPDWCVATGFGKWGMSSSMVAAQLLRRQIAGEQPPEAKVFDPGRFRAGVLAGLSKEGGHAVKNLARTFFSIPKKTADRLPPGHGGVVRLNGKKVGAYRAEDGTLDTVSVRCPHLGCQLAWNPDEQSWDCPCHGSRFDCRGNLISGPAQSNVIQE
;
A
#
# COMPACT_ATOMS: atom_id res chain seq x y z
N MET A 1 -4.08 -2.59 17.02
CA MET A 1 -4.76 -1.43 16.38
C MET A 1 -5.59 -1.95 15.24
N GLU A 2 -6.89 -1.62 15.21
CA GLU A 2 -7.82 -2.07 14.18
C GLU A 2 -8.48 -0.88 13.50
N SER A 3 -8.59 -0.96 12.15
CA SER A 3 -9.30 0.03 11.36
C SER A 3 -10.82 -0.06 11.58
N ILE A 4 -11.53 1.00 11.25
CA ILE A 4 -13.00 1.00 11.28
C ILE A 4 -13.60 -0.06 10.35
N TRP A 5 -12.89 -0.42 9.28
CA TRP A 5 -13.32 -1.43 8.32
C TRP A 5 -13.36 -2.82 8.94
N SER A 6 -12.28 -3.21 9.67
CA SER A 6 -12.19 -4.51 10.35
C SER A 6 -13.19 -4.63 11.50
N LYS A 7 -13.50 -3.50 12.18
CA LYS A 7 -14.52 -3.48 13.25
C LYS A 7 -15.94 -3.63 12.72
N SER A 8 -16.22 -3.17 11.50
CA SER A 8 -17.59 -3.09 10.94
C SER A 8 -17.92 -4.15 9.90
N CYS A 9 -16.94 -4.90 9.40
CA CYS A 9 -17.17 -5.96 8.43
C CYS A 9 -16.22 -7.13 8.64
N GLN A 10 -16.79 -8.30 8.80
CA GLN A 10 -16.08 -9.58 8.82
C GLN A 10 -16.22 -10.26 7.46
N ILE A 11 -15.13 -10.86 6.97
CA ILE A 11 -15.13 -11.73 5.79
C ILE A 11 -14.98 -13.17 6.28
N GLU A 12 -15.86 -14.05 5.81
CA GLU A 12 -15.83 -15.45 6.20
C GLU A 12 -14.48 -16.12 5.88
N PRO A 13 -13.96 -16.96 6.79
CA PRO A 13 -12.73 -17.68 6.57
C PRO A 13 -12.80 -18.58 5.35
N ARG A 14 -11.70 -18.65 4.61
CA ARG A 14 -11.53 -19.62 3.52
C ARG A 14 -10.63 -20.78 3.95
N PRO A 15 -10.76 -21.97 3.33
CA PRO A 15 -9.95 -23.13 3.67
C PRO A 15 -8.47 -22.87 3.44
N ARG A 16 -7.64 -23.63 4.14
CA ARG A 16 -6.21 -23.74 3.87
C ARG A 16 -5.99 -24.79 2.77
N LEU A 17 -5.00 -24.58 1.90
CA LEU A 17 -4.57 -25.63 0.98
C LEU A 17 -4.11 -26.86 1.79
N ARG A 18 -4.48 -28.06 1.36
CA ARG A 18 -4.12 -29.33 2.06
C ARG A 18 -3.52 -30.37 1.16
N GLU A 19 -3.56 -30.15 -0.16
CA GLU A 19 -3.12 -31.11 -1.18
C GLU A 19 -2.55 -30.38 -2.40
N ASP A 20 -1.90 -31.10 -3.28
CA ASP A 20 -1.41 -30.59 -4.53
C ASP A 20 -2.58 -30.21 -5.44
N LEU A 21 -2.47 -29.06 -6.11
CA LEU A 21 -3.53 -28.50 -6.95
C LEU A 21 -2.99 -28.14 -8.34
N ARG A 22 -3.87 -28.22 -9.34
CA ARG A 22 -3.63 -27.63 -10.66
C ARG A 22 -4.69 -26.60 -10.96
N CYS A 23 -4.31 -25.54 -11.68
CA CYS A 23 -5.21 -24.50 -12.17
C CYS A 23 -4.60 -23.85 -13.42
N GLU A 24 -5.38 -23.07 -14.12
CA GLU A 24 -4.91 -22.29 -15.25
C GLU A 24 -4.11 -21.07 -14.75
N ILE A 25 -4.66 -20.33 -13.77
CA ILE A 25 -4.03 -19.10 -13.24
C ILE A 25 -3.97 -19.15 -11.72
N ALA A 26 -2.76 -18.98 -11.18
CA ALA A 26 -2.56 -18.79 -9.74
C ALA A 26 -2.30 -17.31 -9.42
N VAL A 27 -3.06 -16.75 -8.48
CA VAL A 27 -2.91 -15.39 -7.98
C VAL A 27 -2.31 -15.44 -6.57
N ILE A 28 -1.19 -14.77 -6.34
CA ILE A 28 -0.53 -14.67 -5.04
C ILE A 28 -0.94 -13.38 -4.34
N GLY A 29 -1.70 -13.51 -3.27
CA GLY A 29 -2.22 -12.40 -2.45
C GLY A 29 -3.71 -12.15 -2.66
N ALA A 30 -4.49 -12.18 -1.58
CA ALA A 30 -5.92 -11.90 -1.55
C ALA A 30 -6.25 -10.51 -0.99
N GLY A 31 -5.47 -9.51 -1.36
CA GLY A 31 -5.79 -8.10 -1.18
C GLY A 31 -6.67 -7.57 -2.32
N MET A 32 -6.91 -6.25 -2.35
CA MET A 32 -7.73 -5.61 -3.39
C MET A 32 -7.30 -5.99 -4.81
N ALA A 33 -6.00 -5.89 -5.13
CA ALA A 33 -5.49 -6.19 -6.46
C ALA A 33 -5.67 -7.67 -6.84
N GLY A 34 -5.33 -8.59 -5.94
CA GLY A 34 -5.41 -10.02 -6.25
C GLY A 34 -6.85 -10.49 -6.45
N LEU A 35 -7.77 -10.07 -5.60
CA LEU A 35 -9.18 -10.46 -5.72
C LEU A 35 -9.84 -9.84 -6.96
N LEU A 36 -9.52 -8.58 -7.31
CA LEU A 36 -10.01 -7.96 -8.54
C LEU A 36 -9.44 -8.62 -9.80
N CYS A 37 -8.14 -8.95 -9.81
CA CYS A 37 -7.54 -9.70 -10.91
C CYS A 37 -8.18 -11.09 -11.05
N ALA A 38 -8.37 -11.81 -9.94
CA ALA A 38 -8.99 -13.13 -9.95
C ALA A 38 -10.44 -13.08 -10.44
N ASP A 39 -11.24 -12.11 -9.98
CA ASP A 39 -12.62 -11.95 -10.44
C ASP A 39 -12.70 -11.59 -11.92
N ALA A 40 -11.83 -10.67 -12.39
CA ALA A 40 -11.79 -10.30 -13.80
C ALA A 40 -11.44 -11.48 -14.71
N LEU A 41 -10.43 -12.26 -14.34
CA LEU A 41 -9.99 -13.45 -15.09
C LEU A 41 -11.04 -14.57 -15.03
N ARG A 42 -11.65 -14.83 -13.87
CA ARG A 42 -12.75 -15.80 -13.74
C ARG A 42 -13.96 -15.42 -14.63
N ARG A 43 -14.28 -14.14 -14.71
CA ARG A 43 -15.39 -13.67 -15.59
C ARG A 43 -15.08 -13.89 -17.08
N ASP A 44 -13.82 -13.98 -17.45
CA ASP A 44 -13.41 -14.37 -18.82
C ASP A 44 -13.37 -15.90 -19.04
N GLY A 45 -13.73 -16.68 -18.00
CA GLY A 45 -13.83 -18.13 -18.11
C GLY A 45 -12.59 -18.89 -17.64
N HIS A 46 -11.55 -18.22 -17.12
CA HIS A 46 -10.35 -18.90 -16.62
C HIS A 46 -10.59 -19.59 -15.27
N GLU A 47 -9.93 -20.74 -15.07
CA GLU A 47 -9.84 -21.40 -13.78
C GLU A 47 -8.78 -20.70 -12.91
N VAL A 48 -9.22 -19.92 -11.91
CA VAL A 48 -8.36 -19.07 -11.09
C VAL A 48 -8.33 -19.54 -9.63
N VAL A 49 -7.13 -19.68 -9.08
CA VAL A 49 -6.92 -19.98 -7.64
C VAL A 49 -6.14 -18.82 -7.02
N VAL A 50 -6.60 -18.35 -5.86
CA VAL A 50 -5.95 -17.32 -5.07
C VAL A 50 -5.30 -17.93 -3.84
N LEU A 51 -4.01 -17.64 -3.60
CA LEU A 51 -3.24 -18.09 -2.44
C LEU A 51 -2.91 -16.91 -1.54
N GLU A 52 -3.39 -16.93 -0.30
CA GLU A 52 -3.18 -15.87 0.68
C GLU A 52 -2.36 -16.39 1.88
N ALA A 53 -1.35 -15.65 2.24
CA ALA A 53 -0.45 -16.00 3.33
C ALA A 53 -1.11 -15.94 4.72
N ASP A 54 -2.07 -15.05 4.89
CA ASP A 54 -2.82 -14.84 6.14
C ASP A 54 -4.34 -14.96 5.86
N ARG A 55 -5.12 -13.93 6.09
CA ARG A 55 -6.56 -13.83 5.84
C ARG A 55 -6.83 -12.89 4.67
N MET A 56 -7.92 -13.12 3.94
CA MET A 56 -8.34 -12.20 2.87
C MET A 56 -8.42 -10.77 3.39
N ALA A 57 -7.89 -9.85 2.59
CA ALA A 57 -7.87 -8.42 2.86
C ALA A 57 -7.19 -8.00 4.19
N SER A 58 -6.51 -8.91 4.91
CA SER A 58 -5.88 -8.63 6.20
C SER A 58 -4.64 -7.74 6.11
N GLY A 59 -4.09 -7.56 4.92
CA GLY A 59 -2.96 -6.67 4.66
C GLY A 59 -3.34 -5.19 4.57
N GLN A 60 -2.80 -4.48 3.56
CA GLN A 60 -3.01 -3.03 3.42
C GLN A 60 -4.45 -2.65 3.06
N THR A 61 -5.23 -3.56 2.47
CA THR A 61 -6.62 -3.30 2.08
C THR A 61 -7.49 -2.89 3.27
N ARG A 62 -7.38 -3.55 4.42
CA ARG A 62 -8.13 -3.18 5.64
C ARG A 62 -7.63 -1.90 6.31
N ASN A 63 -6.47 -1.39 5.90
CA ASN A 63 -5.84 -0.21 6.50
C ASN A 63 -5.95 1.04 5.62
N THR A 64 -6.57 0.94 4.45
CA THR A 64 -6.75 2.04 3.51
C THR A 64 -7.71 3.11 4.04
N THR A 65 -7.62 4.34 3.54
CA THR A 65 -8.70 5.33 3.67
C THR A 65 -9.80 5.15 2.60
N ALA A 66 -9.62 4.20 1.65
CA ALA A 66 -10.59 3.75 0.67
C ALA A 66 -11.17 4.85 -0.24
N LYS A 67 -10.31 5.73 -0.73
CA LYS A 67 -10.59 6.72 -1.76
C LYS A 67 -10.42 6.08 -3.13
N ILE A 68 -11.43 6.13 -3.98
CA ILE A 68 -11.39 5.69 -5.39
C ILE A 68 -11.26 6.95 -6.22
N THR A 69 -10.05 7.27 -6.67
CA THR A 69 -9.76 8.54 -7.32
C THR A 69 -8.64 8.45 -8.34
N SER A 70 -8.73 9.25 -9.39
CA SER A 70 -7.64 9.54 -10.33
C SER A 70 -6.78 10.74 -9.88
N GLN A 71 -7.19 11.47 -8.85
CA GLN A 71 -6.39 12.53 -8.23
C GLN A 71 -5.27 11.91 -7.40
N HIS A 72 -4.05 11.89 -7.91
CA HIS A 72 -2.88 11.20 -7.34
C HIS A 72 -1.78 12.16 -6.84
N GLY A 73 -2.17 13.26 -6.22
CA GLY A 73 -1.24 14.32 -5.79
C GLY A 73 -0.77 15.17 -6.97
N LEU A 74 0.44 15.72 -6.88
CA LEU A 74 1.06 16.51 -7.94
C LEU A 74 1.73 15.57 -8.97
N ILE A 75 0.93 14.85 -9.78
CA ILE A 75 1.45 13.84 -10.69
C ILE A 75 1.33 14.21 -12.18
N TYR A 76 0.25 14.86 -12.59
CA TYR A 76 -0.05 15.04 -14.02
C TYR A 76 0.88 16.01 -14.74
N SER A 77 1.26 17.11 -14.09
CA SER A 77 2.29 18.01 -14.61
C SER A 77 3.64 17.30 -14.79
N ARG A 78 4.01 16.45 -13.82
CA ARG A 78 5.21 15.62 -13.89
C ARG A 78 5.11 14.55 -14.96
N LEU A 79 4.00 13.82 -15.07
CA LEU A 79 3.82 12.81 -16.11
C LEU A 79 3.87 13.40 -17.51
N ARG A 80 3.28 14.58 -17.74
CA ARG A 80 3.41 15.29 -19.01
C ARG A 80 4.85 15.58 -19.39
N SER A 81 5.68 16.00 -18.43
CA SER A 81 7.10 16.28 -18.68
C SER A 81 7.94 15.02 -18.92
N THR A 82 7.59 13.89 -18.27
CA THR A 82 8.41 12.66 -18.30
C THR A 82 7.93 11.62 -19.32
N LEU A 83 6.63 11.55 -19.61
CA LEU A 83 6.01 10.60 -20.55
C LEU A 83 5.47 11.24 -21.83
N GLY A 84 5.53 12.56 -21.92
CA GLY A 84 4.81 13.32 -22.95
C GLY A 84 3.29 13.26 -22.74
N HIS A 85 2.57 13.95 -23.62
CA HIS A 85 1.10 14.02 -23.54
C HIS A 85 0.44 12.65 -23.66
N THR A 86 0.83 11.82 -24.64
CA THR A 86 0.24 10.51 -24.91
C THR A 86 0.37 9.56 -23.71
N GLY A 87 1.57 9.46 -23.10
CA GLY A 87 1.77 8.59 -21.95
C GLY A 87 1.03 9.06 -20.71
N ALA A 88 1.01 10.38 -20.47
CA ALA A 88 0.25 10.96 -19.37
C ALA A 88 -1.27 10.79 -19.53
N ALA A 89 -1.78 10.95 -20.77
CA ALA A 89 -3.20 10.72 -21.10
C ALA A 89 -3.58 9.24 -20.91
N ALA A 90 -2.73 8.31 -21.31
CA ALA A 90 -2.96 6.87 -21.10
C ALA A 90 -3.04 6.52 -19.59
N TYR A 91 -2.18 7.10 -18.74
CA TYR A 91 -2.26 6.96 -17.28
C TYR A 91 -3.59 7.51 -16.73
N ALA A 92 -3.96 8.73 -17.14
CA ALA A 92 -5.20 9.38 -16.72
C ALA A 92 -6.43 8.55 -17.11
N ALA A 93 -6.51 8.12 -18.37
CA ALA A 93 -7.61 7.33 -18.91
C ALA A 93 -7.77 5.98 -18.19
N ALA A 94 -6.67 5.29 -17.88
CA ALA A 94 -6.69 4.03 -17.16
C ALA A 94 -7.27 4.19 -15.74
N ASN A 95 -6.90 5.26 -15.01
CA ASN A 95 -7.42 5.51 -13.68
C ASN A 95 -8.89 5.95 -13.69
N GLU A 96 -9.32 6.76 -14.67
CA GLU A 96 -10.74 7.09 -14.86
C GLU A 96 -11.57 5.85 -15.24
N ALA A 97 -11.03 4.96 -16.09
CA ALA A 97 -11.68 3.70 -16.41
C ALA A 97 -11.83 2.82 -15.14
N ALA A 98 -10.84 2.82 -14.26
CA ALA A 98 -10.92 2.10 -12.99
C ALA A 98 -12.06 2.60 -12.08
N ILE A 99 -12.28 3.92 -12.00
CA ILE A 99 -13.39 4.49 -11.22
C ILE A 99 -14.74 4.04 -11.80
N ARG A 100 -14.89 4.13 -13.13
CA ARG A 100 -16.12 3.67 -13.81
C ARG A 100 -16.36 2.16 -13.61
N GLU A 101 -15.32 1.36 -13.60
CA GLU A 101 -15.45 -0.10 -13.38
C GLU A 101 -15.88 -0.42 -11.94
N TYR A 102 -15.38 0.28 -10.93
CA TYR A 102 -15.88 0.13 -9.56
C TYR A 102 -17.39 0.42 -9.48
N ARG A 103 -17.85 1.55 -10.05
CA ARG A 103 -19.26 1.89 -10.12
C ARG A 103 -20.08 0.80 -10.80
N ARG A 104 -19.61 0.36 -11.99
CA ARG A 104 -20.27 -0.70 -12.76
C ARG A 104 -20.40 -2.00 -11.95
N LEU A 105 -19.34 -2.43 -11.28
CA LEU A 105 -19.37 -3.64 -10.44
C LEU A 105 -20.35 -3.52 -9.28
N VAL A 106 -20.37 -2.38 -8.61
CA VAL A 106 -21.28 -2.12 -7.49
C VAL A 106 -22.74 -2.14 -7.96
N GLU A 107 -23.05 -1.43 -9.04
CA GLU A 107 -24.39 -1.34 -9.58
C GLU A 107 -24.91 -2.66 -10.15
N GLN A 108 -24.11 -3.29 -11.03
CA GLN A 108 -24.54 -4.53 -11.72
C GLN A 108 -24.69 -5.72 -10.79
N ASN A 109 -23.91 -5.78 -9.72
CA ASN A 109 -23.97 -6.89 -8.77
C ASN A 109 -24.73 -6.53 -7.48
N GLY A 110 -25.33 -5.34 -7.39
CA GLY A 110 -26.06 -4.89 -6.21
C GLY A 110 -25.24 -4.91 -4.91
N ILE A 111 -23.95 -4.52 -4.97
CA ILE A 111 -23.03 -4.64 -3.84
C ILE A 111 -23.30 -3.53 -2.82
N ASP A 112 -23.84 -3.90 -1.65
CA ASP A 112 -23.94 -2.98 -0.50
C ASP A 112 -22.57 -2.80 0.16
N CYS A 113 -21.85 -1.76 -0.28
CA CYS A 113 -20.54 -1.42 0.23
C CYS A 113 -20.37 0.07 0.60
N ASP A 114 -21.44 0.74 0.94
CA ASP A 114 -21.43 2.18 1.23
C ASP A 114 -20.72 2.98 0.11
N PHE A 115 -20.97 2.62 -1.16
CA PHE A 115 -20.37 3.31 -2.30
C PHE A 115 -21.04 4.69 -2.45
N GLU A 116 -20.20 5.71 -2.53
CA GLU A 116 -20.64 7.10 -2.57
C GLU A 116 -19.80 7.86 -3.61
N GLU A 117 -20.49 8.57 -4.51
CA GLU A 117 -19.83 9.52 -5.39
C GLU A 117 -19.36 10.74 -4.62
N SER A 118 -18.18 11.23 -4.93
CA SER A 118 -17.56 12.32 -4.20
C SER A 118 -16.61 13.12 -5.10
N CYS A 119 -16.22 14.31 -4.66
CA CYS A 119 -15.10 15.05 -5.24
C CYS A 119 -13.80 14.73 -4.50
N ALA A 120 -12.67 14.72 -5.21
CA ALA A 120 -11.35 14.65 -4.61
C ALA A 120 -10.62 16.00 -4.76
N TYR A 121 -10.00 16.46 -3.69
CA TYR A 121 -9.33 17.76 -3.62
C TYR A 121 -7.84 17.58 -3.28
N LEU A 122 -6.98 18.16 -4.12
CA LEU A 122 -5.58 18.36 -3.80
C LEU A 122 -5.41 19.81 -3.33
N TYR A 123 -5.26 20.02 -2.03
CA TYR A 123 -5.18 21.38 -1.47
C TYR A 123 -3.75 21.78 -1.10
N GLY A 124 -3.50 23.08 -1.00
CA GLY A 124 -2.21 23.61 -0.58
C GLY A 124 -2.11 25.12 -0.55
N LYS A 125 -0.91 25.63 -0.27
CA LYS A 125 -0.62 27.07 -0.19
C LYS A 125 0.02 27.62 -1.47
N ASP A 126 0.66 26.77 -2.27
CA ASP A 126 1.32 27.17 -3.53
C ASP A 126 0.30 27.13 -4.69
N LEU A 127 -0.36 28.26 -4.90
CA LEU A 127 -1.38 28.42 -5.94
C LEU A 127 -0.82 28.18 -7.35
N LYS A 128 0.42 28.56 -7.60
CA LYS A 128 1.07 28.40 -8.91
C LYS A 128 1.21 26.90 -9.25
N THR A 129 1.72 26.13 -8.31
CA THR A 129 1.86 24.66 -8.47
C THR A 129 0.50 23.99 -8.65
N LEU A 130 -0.50 24.37 -7.86
CA LEU A 130 -1.87 23.82 -7.96
C LEU A 130 -2.52 24.16 -9.31
N ARG A 131 -2.38 25.40 -9.77
CA ARG A 131 -2.90 25.83 -11.08
C ARG A 131 -2.23 25.06 -12.22
N THR A 132 -0.91 24.92 -12.19
CA THR A 132 -0.15 24.12 -13.18
C THR A 132 -0.61 22.67 -13.21
N GLU A 133 -0.90 22.06 -12.06
CA GLU A 133 -1.39 20.69 -11.97
C GLU A 133 -2.82 20.56 -12.51
N ALA A 134 -3.71 21.50 -12.20
CA ALA A 134 -5.07 21.53 -12.72
C ALA A 134 -5.10 21.65 -14.25
N GLU A 135 -4.30 22.56 -14.81
CA GLU A 135 -4.17 22.74 -16.26
C GLU A 135 -3.61 21.49 -16.94
N ALA A 136 -2.59 20.86 -16.32
CA ALA A 136 -2.05 19.59 -16.80
C ALA A 136 -3.11 18.51 -16.80
N ALA A 137 -3.82 18.28 -15.70
CA ALA A 137 -4.87 17.29 -15.59
C ALA A 137 -6.01 17.54 -16.59
N LYS A 138 -6.49 18.76 -16.69
CA LYS A 138 -7.53 19.17 -17.64
C LYS A 138 -7.14 18.92 -19.09
N SER A 139 -5.87 19.21 -19.45
CA SER A 139 -5.37 18.96 -20.81
C SER A 139 -5.29 17.48 -21.19
N LEU A 140 -5.32 16.59 -20.19
CA LEU A 140 -5.35 15.13 -20.35
C LEU A 140 -6.78 14.54 -20.35
N GLY A 141 -7.81 15.40 -20.34
CA GLY A 141 -9.22 15.02 -20.33
C GLY A 141 -9.78 14.65 -18.96
N LEU A 142 -9.08 14.96 -17.87
CA LEU A 142 -9.57 14.71 -16.52
C LEU A 142 -10.58 15.79 -16.08
N PRO A 143 -11.56 15.45 -15.23
CA PRO A 143 -12.56 16.39 -14.72
C PRO A 143 -11.96 17.26 -13.59
N ALA A 144 -10.87 17.97 -13.91
CA ALA A 144 -10.08 18.75 -12.97
C ALA A 144 -10.35 20.26 -13.09
N GLU A 145 -10.44 20.93 -11.94
CA GLU A 145 -10.68 22.36 -11.84
C GLU A 145 -9.81 22.97 -10.74
N PHE A 146 -9.24 24.15 -10.99
CA PHE A 146 -8.52 24.92 -9.98
C PHE A 146 -9.50 25.81 -9.22
N LEU A 147 -9.43 25.77 -7.88
CA LEU A 147 -10.27 26.55 -6.99
C LEU A 147 -9.43 27.45 -6.06
N GLU A 148 -9.87 28.67 -5.85
CA GLU A 148 -9.40 29.60 -4.83
C GLU A 148 -10.53 29.87 -3.82
N ASN A 149 -10.20 30.43 -2.66
CA ASN A 149 -11.20 30.84 -1.64
C ASN A 149 -12.10 29.67 -1.18
N LEU A 150 -11.46 28.64 -0.66
CA LEU A 150 -12.14 27.41 -0.23
C LEU A 150 -12.81 27.59 1.15
N GLU A 151 -14.05 27.15 1.28
CA GLU A 151 -14.69 26.93 2.58
C GLU A 151 -14.24 25.57 3.13
N THR A 152 -13.17 25.55 3.91
CA THR A 152 -12.60 24.33 4.50
C THR A 152 -11.85 24.67 5.79
N PRO A 153 -11.90 23.79 6.82
CA PRO A 153 -11.11 23.99 8.02
C PRO A 153 -9.60 23.78 7.79
N LEU A 154 -9.21 23.29 6.60
CA LEU A 154 -7.81 23.02 6.27
C LEU A 154 -7.06 24.32 5.93
N PRO A 155 -5.76 24.40 6.26
CA PRO A 155 -4.92 25.57 5.96
C PRO A 155 -4.56 25.64 4.46
N ALA A 156 -5.54 25.91 3.62
CA ALA A 156 -5.43 25.92 2.17
C ALA A 156 -5.62 27.31 1.59
N ALA A 157 -4.77 27.71 0.63
CA ALA A 157 -4.98 28.91 -0.20
C ALA A 157 -5.76 28.58 -1.48
N GLY A 158 -5.72 27.30 -1.93
CA GLY A 158 -6.44 26.82 -3.07
C GLY A 158 -6.41 25.30 -3.17
N ALA A 159 -7.15 24.76 -4.15
CA ALA A 159 -7.18 23.32 -4.43
C ALA A 159 -7.36 23.01 -5.91
N VAL A 160 -6.99 21.78 -6.29
CA VAL A 160 -7.42 21.16 -7.54
C VAL A 160 -8.53 20.18 -7.21
N ARG A 161 -9.74 20.43 -7.69
CA ARG A 161 -10.90 19.56 -7.54
C ARG A 161 -11.01 18.59 -8.72
N PHE A 162 -11.23 17.32 -8.42
CA PHE A 162 -11.62 16.29 -9.39
C PHE A 162 -13.05 15.85 -9.08
N SER A 163 -13.96 16.04 -10.02
CA SER A 163 -15.35 15.56 -9.89
C SER A 163 -15.48 14.10 -10.34
N GLY A 164 -16.63 13.47 -10.01
CA GLY A 164 -16.95 12.09 -10.46
C GLY A 164 -16.04 11.02 -9.85
N GLN A 165 -15.40 11.30 -8.74
CA GLN A 165 -14.62 10.36 -7.96
C GLN A 165 -15.54 9.58 -7.00
N ALA A 166 -15.01 8.65 -6.21
CA ALA A 166 -15.83 7.87 -5.30
C ALA A 166 -15.10 7.45 -4.03
N GLN A 167 -15.88 6.98 -3.07
CA GLN A 167 -15.42 6.35 -1.84
C GLN A 167 -16.34 5.19 -1.46
N PHE A 168 -15.86 4.27 -0.64
CA PHE A 168 -16.64 3.08 -0.28
C PHE A 168 -16.10 2.39 0.98
N HIS A 169 -16.77 1.30 1.39
CA HIS A 169 -16.28 0.38 2.43
C HIS A 169 -15.53 -0.79 1.78
N PRO A 170 -14.19 -0.86 1.83
CA PRO A 170 -13.40 -1.79 1.03
C PRO A 170 -13.64 -3.26 1.39
N LEU A 171 -13.90 -3.59 2.67
CA LEU A 171 -14.10 -4.98 3.08
C LEU A 171 -15.49 -5.49 2.71
N LYS A 172 -16.54 -4.65 2.78
CA LYS A 172 -17.89 -5.01 2.27
C LYS A 172 -17.84 -5.32 0.78
N PHE A 173 -17.15 -4.46 0.00
CA PHE A 173 -16.95 -4.67 -1.42
C PHE A 173 -16.23 -5.98 -1.71
N LEU A 174 -15.10 -6.24 -1.07
CA LEU A 174 -14.33 -7.47 -1.28
C LEU A 174 -15.06 -8.72 -0.79
N ARG A 175 -15.86 -8.63 0.27
CA ARG A 175 -16.71 -9.73 0.72
C ARG A 175 -17.63 -10.20 -0.41
N ALA A 176 -18.25 -9.27 -1.14
CA ALA A 176 -19.11 -9.60 -2.28
C ALA A 176 -18.30 -10.13 -3.48
N VAL A 177 -17.25 -9.44 -3.90
CA VAL A 177 -16.43 -9.82 -5.06
C VAL A 177 -15.77 -11.18 -4.87
N SER A 178 -15.38 -11.52 -3.64
CA SER A 178 -14.70 -12.81 -3.37
C SER A 178 -15.63 -14.03 -3.27
N GLN A 179 -16.96 -13.84 -3.26
CA GLN A 179 -17.91 -14.96 -3.12
C GLN A 179 -17.67 -16.10 -4.14
N PRO A 180 -17.57 -15.82 -5.45
CA PRO A 180 -17.40 -16.84 -6.46
C PRO A 180 -15.96 -17.32 -6.64
N LEU A 181 -15.00 -16.83 -5.85
CA LEU A 181 -13.57 -17.12 -6.03
C LEU A 181 -13.11 -18.33 -5.19
N THR A 182 -12.22 -19.14 -5.76
CA THR A 182 -11.46 -20.16 -5.05
C THR A 182 -10.27 -19.51 -4.37
N VAL A 183 -10.33 -19.38 -3.04
CA VAL A 183 -9.30 -18.73 -2.23
C VAL A 183 -8.83 -19.69 -1.15
N TYR A 184 -7.51 -19.83 -1.00
CA TYR A 184 -6.87 -20.56 0.11
C TYR A 184 -6.15 -19.57 1.01
N GLU A 185 -6.64 -19.41 2.23
CA GLU A 185 -6.03 -18.61 3.29
C GLU A 185 -4.99 -19.41 4.08
N GLN A 186 -4.16 -18.73 4.88
CA GLN A 186 -3.10 -19.37 5.68
C GLN A 186 -2.19 -20.27 4.81
N THR A 187 -2.04 -19.89 3.53
CA THR A 187 -1.35 -20.64 2.47
C THR A 187 -0.27 -19.75 1.86
N ARG A 188 0.80 -19.56 2.61
CA ARG A 188 1.94 -18.73 2.17
C ARG A 188 2.72 -19.42 1.07
N VAL A 189 2.82 -18.78 -0.09
CA VAL A 189 3.76 -19.19 -1.15
C VAL A 189 5.17 -18.85 -0.71
N GLN A 190 6.02 -19.87 -0.55
CA GLN A 190 7.40 -19.76 -0.08
C GLN A 190 8.41 -19.64 -1.23
N ALA A 191 8.15 -20.36 -2.33
CA ALA A 191 8.95 -20.34 -3.53
C ALA A 191 8.11 -20.53 -4.79
N VAL A 192 8.60 -20.07 -5.92
CA VAL A 192 7.99 -20.25 -7.24
C VAL A 192 9.07 -20.72 -8.21
N ASN A 193 8.93 -21.95 -8.74
CA ASN A 193 9.83 -22.56 -9.70
C ASN A 193 9.09 -22.82 -11.02
N GLY A 194 9.42 -22.07 -12.06
CA GLY A 194 8.54 -22.04 -13.23
C GLY A 194 7.17 -21.51 -12.83
N THR A 195 6.14 -22.30 -13.09
CA THR A 195 4.77 -22.01 -12.66
C THR A 195 4.30 -22.93 -11.51
N VAL A 196 5.25 -23.54 -10.81
CA VAL A 196 4.99 -24.38 -9.61
C VAL A 196 5.22 -23.53 -8.36
N LEU A 197 4.16 -23.27 -7.63
CA LEU A 197 4.16 -22.53 -6.38
C LEU A 197 4.27 -23.50 -5.21
N GLN A 198 5.26 -23.29 -4.35
CA GLN A 198 5.51 -24.14 -3.18
C GLN A 198 4.93 -23.49 -1.92
N THR A 199 4.15 -24.23 -1.16
CA THR A 199 3.63 -23.86 0.15
C THR A 199 4.07 -24.88 1.20
N ALA A 200 3.78 -24.63 2.47
CA ALA A 200 4.08 -25.61 3.54
C ALA A 200 3.15 -26.84 3.51
N GLN A 201 2.01 -26.78 2.81
CA GLN A 201 0.96 -27.80 2.85
C GLN A 201 0.73 -28.52 1.52
N GLY A 202 1.36 -28.07 0.46
CA GLY A 202 1.22 -28.65 -0.89
C GLY A 202 1.78 -27.70 -1.96
N THR A 203 1.68 -28.15 -3.21
CA THR A 203 2.12 -27.38 -4.39
C THR A 203 0.94 -27.00 -5.25
N VAL A 204 1.02 -25.81 -5.89
CA VAL A 204 0.07 -25.39 -6.92
C VAL A 204 0.80 -25.29 -8.24
N ARG A 205 0.32 -26.04 -9.25
CA ARG A 205 0.84 -25.98 -10.63
C ARG A 205 -0.12 -25.14 -11.47
N ALA A 206 0.35 -24.03 -12.00
CA ALA A 206 -0.43 -23.16 -12.85
C ALA A 206 0.17 -23.06 -14.27
N GLU A 207 -0.55 -22.48 -15.21
CA GLU A 207 0.00 -22.07 -16.50
C GLU A 207 0.53 -20.65 -16.44
N LYS A 208 -0.13 -19.79 -15.66
CA LYS A 208 0.29 -18.40 -15.40
C LYS A 208 0.24 -18.07 -13.90
N VAL A 209 1.12 -17.17 -13.47
CA VAL A 209 1.19 -16.70 -12.08
C VAL A 209 1.06 -15.18 -12.04
N VAL A 210 0.14 -14.67 -11.21
CA VAL A 210 -0.04 -13.24 -10.94
C VAL A 210 0.44 -12.90 -9.53
N PHE A 211 1.49 -12.10 -9.43
CA PHE A 211 2.03 -11.59 -8.17
C PHE A 211 1.28 -10.30 -7.78
N ALA A 212 0.31 -10.41 -6.89
CA ALA A 212 -0.49 -9.30 -6.33
C ALA A 212 -0.32 -9.17 -4.80
N CYS A 213 0.86 -9.51 -4.28
CA CYS A 213 1.18 -9.63 -2.87
C CYS A 213 1.76 -8.34 -2.25
N HIS A 214 1.37 -7.18 -2.72
CA HIS A 214 1.81 -5.84 -2.30
C HIS A 214 3.28 -5.56 -2.63
N TYR A 215 4.23 -6.32 -2.11
CA TYR A 215 5.65 -6.26 -2.41
C TYR A 215 6.13 -7.63 -2.92
N PRO A 216 6.69 -7.74 -4.14
CA PRO A 216 7.19 -9.00 -4.66
C PRO A 216 8.33 -9.55 -3.80
N PHE A 217 8.17 -10.76 -3.29
CA PHE A 217 9.09 -11.36 -2.32
C PHE A 217 10.27 -12.09 -2.95
N LEU A 218 10.20 -12.41 -4.24
CA LEU A 218 11.29 -13.06 -4.96
C LEU A 218 12.43 -12.07 -5.25
N ARG A 219 13.66 -12.47 -4.98
CA ARG A 219 14.85 -11.66 -5.28
C ARG A 219 15.15 -11.64 -6.77
N LEU A 220 15.00 -12.79 -7.41
CA LEU A 220 15.22 -13.02 -8.85
C LEU A 220 14.03 -13.80 -9.44
N PRO A 221 13.65 -13.53 -10.69
CA PRO A 221 14.07 -12.40 -11.52
C PRO A 221 13.40 -11.08 -11.08
N GLY A 222 13.71 -9.97 -11.77
CA GLY A 222 12.99 -8.68 -11.66
C GLY A 222 13.62 -7.67 -10.70
N LEU A 223 14.40 -8.10 -9.69
CA LEU A 223 15.12 -7.22 -8.75
C LEU A 223 14.25 -6.13 -8.13
N TYR A 224 12.99 -6.42 -7.78
CA TYR A 224 12.03 -5.44 -7.27
C TYR A 224 12.51 -4.72 -6.01
N PHE A 225 13.34 -5.38 -5.19
CA PHE A 225 13.93 -4.78 -3.99
C PHE A 225 14.86 -3.59 -4.28
N THR A 226 15.37 -3.45 -5.50
CA THR A 226 16.17 -2.28 -5.91
C THR A 226 15.29 -1.14 -6.45
N ARG A 227 14.02 -1.38 -6.69
CA ARG A 227 13.10 -0.52 -7.44
C ARG A 227 11.91 -0.04 -6.63
N LEU A 228 11.75 -0.53 -5.40
CA LEU A 228 10.62 -0.27 -4.54
C LEU A 228 11.10 0.06 -3.13
N HIS A 229 10.44 1.02 -2.50
CA HIS A 229 10.53 1.23 -1.05
C HIS A 229 9.14 1.25 -0.45
N GLN A 230 9.05 1.23 0.87
CA GLN A 230 7.77 1.29 1.55
C GLN A 230 7.70 2.53 2.45
N GLU A 231 6.52 3.16 2.44
CA GLU A 231 6.18 4.30 3.29
C GLU A 231 5.05 3.93 4.25
N ARG A 232 5.10 4.51 5.44
CA ARG A 232 4.03 4.43 6.44
C ARG A 232 3.23 5.72 6.48
N SER A 233 1.94 5.62 6.79
CA SER A 233 1.07 6.73 7.13
C SER A 233 0.08 6.31 8.22
N TYR A 234 -0.43 7.28 8.96
CA TYR A 234 -1.25 7.08 10.15
C TYR A 234 -2.63 7.69 9.95
N VAL A 235 -3.64 7.10 10.57
CA VAL A 235 -5.03 7.53 10.44
C VAL A 235 -5.68 7.54 11.82
N LEU A 236 -6.42 8.60 12.13
CA LEU A 236 -7.41 8.68 13.20
C LEU A 236 -8.81 8.61 12.60
N ALA A 237 -9.71 7.87 13.21
CA ALA A 237 -11.15 7.96 12.96
C ALA A 237 -11.77 8.78 14.08
N LEU A 238 -12.38 9.89 13.71
CA LEU A 238 -12.94 10.90 14.59
C LEU A 238 -14.47 10.93 14.43
N GLU A 239 -15.17 10.83 15.52
CA GLU A 239 -16.61 11.12 15.55
C GLU A 239 -16.79 12.63 15.72
N THR A 240 -17.42 13.29 14.75
CA THR A 240 -17.64 14.74 14.73
C THR A 240 -18.83 15.10 13.86
N ALA A 241 -19.55 16.15 14.26
CA ALA A 241 -20.65 16.71 13.48
C ALA A 241 -20.17 17.71 12.39
N GLU A 242 -18.90 18.16 12.44
CA GLU A 242 -18.35 19.12 11.49
C GLU A 242 -18.48 18.62 10.04
N PRO A 243 -19.10 19.39 9.15
CA PRO A 243 -19.25 19.00 7.75
C PRO A 243 -17.89 19.11 7.03
N VAL A 244 -17.45 17.98 6.47
CA VAL A 244 -16.30 17.93 5.56
C VAL A 244 -16.74 17.18 4.33
N ASP A 245 -17.08 17.91 3.28
CA ASP A 245 -17.49 17.31 2.01
C ASP A 245 -16.27 16.95 1.16
N GLY A 246 -16.34 15.79 0.49
CA GLY A 246 -15.31 15.33 -0.38
C GLY A 246 -14.11 14.66 0.31
N MET A 247 -13.12 14.33 -0.52
CA MET A 247 -11.89 13.65 -0.13
C MET A 247 -10.71 14.59 -0.32
N TRP A 248 -10.02 14.96 0.77
CA TRP A 248 -8.97 15.96 0.76
C TRP A 248 -7.58 15.34 0.94
N ILE A 249 -6.59 15.87 0.24
CA ILE A 249 -5.18 15.48 0.36
C ILE A 249 -4.31 16.73 0.21
N GLY A 250 -3.40 16.94 1.17
CA GLY A 250 -2.47 18.06 1.15
C GLY A 250 -1.30 17.89 0.19
N SER A 251 -0.93 18.93 -0.52
CA SER A 251 0.26 18.97 -1.40
C SER A 251 1.55 19.42 -0.70
N GLY A 252 1.45 19.99 0.51
CA GLY A 252 2.57 20.58 1.26
C GLY A 252 3.39 19.58 2.08
N VAL A 253 4.15 20.13 3.03
CA VAL A 253 4.97 19.36 3.98
C VAL A 253 4.08 18.58 4.95
N GLU A 254 3.06 19.23 5.51
CA GLU A 254 2.02 18.60 6.31
C GLU A 254 0.91 18.06 5.39
N LYS A 255 1.12 16.89 4.85
CA LYS A 255 0.15 16.22 3.95
C LYS A 255 -0.95 15.57 4.77
N LEU A 256 -1.87 16.38 5.31
CA LEU A 256 -3.07 15.83 5.94
C LEU A 256 -4.02 15.33 4.86
N SER A 257 -4.70 14.26 5.17
CA SER A 257 -5.73 13.64 4.33
C SER A 257 -7.02 13.56 5.12
N LEU A 258 -8.12 14.01 4.53
CA LEU A 258 -9.45 13.98 5.14
C LEU A 258 -10.43 13.25 4.24
N ARG A 259 -11.34 12.52 4.86
CA ARG A 259 -12.46 11.87 4.21
C ARG A 259 -13.54 11.54 5.23
N ARG A 260 -14.80 11.84 4.93
CA ARG A 260 -15.92 11.40 5.75
C ARG A 260 -16.34 9.96 5.41
N CYS A 261 -16.73 9.20 6.43
CA CYS A 261 -17.33 7.89 6.30
C CYS A 261 -18.50 7.81 7.29
N LYS A 262 -19.72 8.00 6.82
CA LYS A 262 -20.93 8.14 7.66
C LYS A 262 -20.74 9.28 8.68
N ASN A 263 -20.84 8.97 9.98
CA ASN A 263 -20.63 9.92 11.08
C ASN A 263 -19.16 10.09 11.49
N LEU A 264 -18.23 9.38 10.82
CA LEU A 264 -16.80 9.44 11.14
C LEU A 264 -16.05 10.29 10.12
N LEU A 265 -15.07 11.04 10.60
CA LEU A 265 -14.08 11.72 9.79
C LEU A 265 -12.74 10.97 9.92
N LEU A 266 -12.16 10.56 8.80
CA LEU A 266 -10.84 9.95 8.76
C LEU A 266 -9.79 11.04 8.54
N LEU A 267 -8.95 11.29 9.55
CA LEU A 267 -7.81 12.20 9.48
C LEU A 267 -6.53 11.39 9.32
N GLY A 268 -5.88 11.50 8.17
CA GLY A 268 -4.62 10.83 7.87
C GLY A 268 -3.43 11.79 7.76
N GLY A 269 -2.23 11.28 8.01
CA GLY A 269 -1.00 12.05 7.88
C GLY A 269 0.23 11.35 8.44
N GLY A 270 1.28 12.12 8.78
CA GLY A 270 2.49 11.60 9.42
C GLY A 270 3.34 10.68 8.54
N GLY A 271 3.23 10.81 7.21
CA GLY A 271 3.92 9.94 6.26
C GLY A 271 5.45 9.95 6.43
N HIS A 272 6.07 8.78 6.42
CA HIS A 272 7.52 8.61 6.46
C HIS A 272 7.93 7.29 5.82
N ARG A 273 9.21 7.15 5.44
CA ARG A 273 9.76 5.86 5.00
C ARG A 273 9.75 4.85 6.15
N THR A 274 9.30 3.63 5.88
CA THR A 274 9.30 2.54 6.87
C THR A 274 10.69 2.37 7.47
N GLY A 275 10.77 2.22 8.81
CA GLY A 275 12.02 2.13 9.54
C GLY A 275 12.70 3.48 9.86
N GLU A 276 12.09 4.61 9.51
CA GLU A 276 12.62 5.96 9.78
C GLU A 276 11.76 6.75 10.79
N ASN A 277 11.07 6.06 11.71
CA ASN A 277 10.26 6.66 12.79
C ASN A 277 10.76 6.27 14.19
N SER A 278 12.06 6.34 14.43
CA SER A 278 12.62 6.00 15.75
C SER A 278 12.25 7.00 16.87
N ALA A 279 11.87 8.22 16.51
CA ALA A 279 11.40 9.23 17.48
C ALA A 279 9.93 9.03 17.88
N GLY A 280 9.10 8.39 17.05
CA GLY A 280 7.66 8.26 17.28
C GLY A 280 6.88 9.56 17.16
N GLY A 281 5.72 9.61 17.81
CA GLY A 281 4.90 10.82 17.96
C GLY A 281 3.97 11.11 16.78
N LYS A 282 3.79 10.19 15.82
CA LYS A 282 2.93 10.40 14.64
C LYS A 282 1.45 10.48 15.00
N TYR A 283 1.00 9.60 15.91
CA TYR A 283 -0.37 9.68 16.42
C TYR A 283 -0.58 10.91 17.30
N ALA A 284 0.40 11.29 18.14
CA ALA A 284 0.33 12.50 18.96
C ALA A 284 0.17 13.74 18.06
N MET A 285 0.98 13.87 17.01
CA MET A 285 0.88 14.96 16.05
C MET A 285 -0.51 15.00 15.39
N LEU A 286 -1.07 13.85 14.99
CA LEU A 286 -2.42 13.81 14.40
C LEU A 286 -3.50 14.19 15.42
N ARG A 287 -3.37 13.81 16.70
CA ARG A 287 -4.29 14.21 17.77
C ARG A 287 -4.26 15.72 18.02
N GLU A 288 -3.07 16.32 18.00
CA GLU A 288 -2.92 17.78 18.09
C GLU A 288 -3.62 18.47 16.91
N LYS A 289 -3.41 17.98 15.68
CA LYS A 289 -4.11 18.50 14.50
C LYS A 289 -5.62 18.27 14.54
N ALA A 290 -6.06 17.13 15.02
CA ALA A 290 -7.49 16.87 15.22
C ALA A 290 -8.11 17.87 16.20
N LYS A 291 -7.44 18.16 17.32
CA LYS A 291 -7.90 19.13 18.32
C LYS A 291 -7.89 20.57 17.79
N GLU A 292 -6.91 20.92 16.94
CA GLU A 292 -6.81 22.23 16.28
C GLU A 292 -7.96 22.44 15.29
N LEU A 293 -8.23 21.45 14.42
CA LEU A 293 -9.16 21.57 13.31
C LEU A 293 -10.61 21.21 13.68
N PHE A 294 -10.78 20.31 14.65
CA PHE A 294 -12.06 19.71 15.03
C PHE A 294 -12.10 19.57 16.57
N PRO A 295 -12.25 20.70 17.34
CA PRO A 295 -12.09 20.69 18.80
C PRO A 295 -13.08 19.76 19.53
N ASP A 296 -14.27 19.54 18.99
CA ASP A 296 -15.31 18.68 19.56
C ASP A 296 -15.23 17.22 19.10
N ALA A 297 -14.23 16.87 18.29
CA ALA A 297 -14.10 15.53 17.74
C ALA A 297 -13.58 14.55 18.78
N ARG A 298 -14.15 13.34 18.78
CA ARG A 298 -13.74 12.22 19.65
C ARG A 298 -13.08 11.12 18.83
N GLU A 299 -11.85 10.74 19.18
CA GLU A 299 -11.18 9.58 18.57
C GLU A 299 -11.90 8.28 18.94
N VAL A 300 -12.26 7.47 17.93
CA VAL A 300 -12.91 6.16 18.11
C VAL A 300 -12.03 5.00 17.65
N ALA A 301 -11.07 5.27 16.76
CA ALA A 301 -10.08 4.29 16.34
C ALA A 301 -8.85 4.99 15.74
N HIS A 302 -7.73 4.28 15.75
CA HIS A 302 -6.55 4.68 15.00
C HIS A 302 -5.82 3.46 14.43
N TRP A 303 -5.17 3.65 13.31
CA TRP A 303 -4.38 2.61 12.64
C TRP A 303 -3.37 3.24 11.69
N SER A 304 -2.56 2.40 11.08
CA SER A 304 -1.57 2.82 10.09
C SER A 304 -1.64 1.98 8.84
N ALA A 305 -1.21 2.54 7.73
CA ALA A 305 -1.08 1.87 6.45
C ALA A 305 0.38 1.86 5.99
N GLN A 306 0.73 0.91 5.14
CA GLN A 306 2.02 0.83 4.47
C GLN A 306 1.83 0.76 2.97
N ASP A 307 2.52 1.63 2.25
CA ASP A 307 2.40 1.77 0.81
C ASP A 307 3.71 1.39 0.13
N CYS A 308 3.63 0.60 -0.94
CA CYS A 308 4.76 0.25 -1.79
C CYS A 308 4.90 1.30 -2.90
N VAL A 309 6.03 1.99 -2.95
CA VAL A 309 6.26 3.17 -3.80
C VAL A 309 7.34 2.90 -4.82
N THR A 310 7.08 3.29 -6.07
CA THR A 310 8.05 3.29 -7.18
C THR A 310 8.78 4.64 -7.26
N PRO A 311 10.01 4.72 -7.81
CA PRO A 311 10.75 5.97 -7.93
C PRO A 311 10.07 7.02 -8.80
N ASP A 312 9.30 6.60 -9.80
CA ASP A 312 8.58 7.48 -10.71
C ASP A 312 7.11 7.71 -10.33
N GLY A 313 6.64 7.08 -9.22
CA GLY A 313 5.28 7.17 -8.73
C GLY A 313 4.22 6.52 -9.63
N VAL A 314 4.62 5.77 -10.65
CA VAL A 314 3.73 5.00 -11.52
C VAL A 314 3.77 3.53 -11.10
N PRO A 315 2.65 2.85 -10.92
CA PRO A 315 2.62 1.41 -10.59
C PRO A 315 3.38 0.54 -11.60
N LEU A 316 3.84 -0.63 -11.14
CA LEU A 316 4.41 -1.67 -11.98
C LEU A 316 3.34 -2.75 -12.19
N ILE A 317 2.77 -2.79 -13.40
CA ILE A 317 1.70 -3.72 -13.76
C ILE A 317 2.00 -4.31 -15.14
N GLY A 318 2.09 -5.63 -15.25
CA GLY A 318 2.40 -6.31 -16.49
C GLY A 318 3.23 -7.56 -16.30
N GLN A 319 4.00 -7.94 -17.33
CA GLN A 319 4.91 -9.08 -17.27
C GLN A 319 5.97 -8.86 -16.19
N TYR A 320 6.17 -9.86 -15.33
CA TYR A 320 7.06 -9.77 -14.15
C TYR A 320 8.51 -9.45 -14.53
N SER A 321 9.02 -10.09 -15.57
CA SER A 321 10.34 -9.85 -16.16
C SER A 321 10.41 -10.40 -17.59
N ALA A 322 11.34 -9.93 -18.40
CA ALA A 322 11.48 -10.33 -19.81
C ALA A 322 11.66 -11.85 -19.99
N GLY A 323 12.33 -12.53 -19.06
CA GLY A 323 12.55 -13.99 -19.11
C GLY A 323 11.37 -14.83 -18.59
N ARG A 324 10.25 -14.21 -18.18
CA ARG A 324 9.11 -14.92 -17.56
C ARG A 324 7.77 -14.41 -18.15
N PRO A 325 7.42 -14.84 -19.37
CA PRO A 325 6.15 -14.47 -20.01
C PRO A 325 4.93 -15.09 -19.30
N ASP A 326 5.15 -16.12 -18.51
CA ASP A 326 4.19 -16.84 -17.67
C ASP A 326 3.92 -16.15 -16.31
N TRP A 327 4.67 -15.10 -15.96
CA TRP A 327 4.50 -14.36 -14.72
C TRP A 327 4.05 -12.92 -14.96
N CYS A 328 3.02 -12.51 -14.21
CA CYS A 328 2.54 -11.14 -14.16
C CYS A 328 2.74 -10.55 -12.77
N VAL A 329 2.80 -9.24 -12.67
CA VAL A 329 2.94 -8.52 -11.40
C VAL A 329 2.03 -7.30 -11.36
N ALA A 330 1.55 -6.98 -10.14
CA ALA A 330 0.84 -5.76 -9.81
C ALA A 330 1.35 -5.24 -8.47
N THR A 331 2.15 -4.16 -8.48
CA THR A 331 2.82 -3.60 -7.29
C THR A 331 3.16 -2.13 -7.46
N GLY A 332 3.68 -1.50 -6.40
CA GLY A 332 4.15 -0.13 -6.44
C GLY A 332 3.04 0.90 -6.57
N PHE A 333 1.89 0.66 -5.94
CA PHE A 333 0.70 1.50 -6.09
C PHE A 333 0.80 2.84 -5.37
N GLY A 334 1.87 3.06 -4.58
CA GLY A 334 1.99 4.23 -3.74
C GLY A 334 0.78 4.31 -2.79
N LYS A 335 0.19 5.47 -2.66
CA LYS A 335 -1.01 5.68 -1.80
C LYS A 335 -2.33 5.52 -2.55
N TRP A 336 -2.29 5.01 -3.80
CA TRP A 336 -3.43 4.96 -4.74
C TRP A 336 -3.90 3.53 -5.01
N GLY A 337 -3.83 2.68 -3.98
CA GLY A 337 -4.10 1.25 -4.09
C GLY A 337 -5.50 0.89 -4.60
N MET A 338 -6.51 1.75 -4.39
CA MET A 338 -7.86 1.46 -4.87
C MET A 338 -7.92 1.54 -6.40
N SER A 339 -7.67 2.71 -7.00
CA SER A 339 -7.69 2.85 -8.47
C SER A 339 -6.65 1.97 -9.15
N SER A 340 -5.41 1.91 -8.62
CA SER A 340 -4.35 1.08 -9.19
C SER A 340 -4.64 -0.43 -9.18
N SER A 341 -5.37 -0.93 -8.19
CA SER A 341 -5.81 -2.34 -8.14
C SER A 341 -6.77 -2.67 -9.27
N MET A 342 -7.70 -1.77 -9.57
CA MET A 342 -8.63 -1.95 -10.68
C MET A 342 -7.93 -1.78 -12.03
N VAL A 343 -7.01 -0.82 -12.17
CA VAL A 343 -6.13 -0.71 -13.35
C VAL A 343 -5.39 -2.02 -13.57
N ALA A 344 -4.84 -2.62 -12.50
CA ALA A 344 -4.12 -3.90 -12.59
C ALA A 344 -5.04 -5.02 -13.07
N ALA A 345 -6.25 -5.12 -12.54
CA ALA A 345 -7.22 -6.14 -12.95
C ALA A 345 -7.58 -6.03 -14.42
N GLN A 346 -7.91 -4.81 -14.89
CA GLN A 346 -8.26 -4.58 -16.30
C GLN A 346 -7.08 -4.81 -17.25
N LEU A 347 -5.89 -4.35 -16.87
CA LEU A 347 -4.71 -4.44 -17.72
C LEU A 347 -4.20 -5.88 -17.83
N LEU A 348 -4.06 -6.58 -16.69
CA LEU A 348 -3.56 -7.96 -16.69
C LEU A 348 -4.55 -8.93 -17.36
N ARG A 349 -5.85 -8.74 -17.16
CA ARG A 349 -6.89 -9.49 -17.87
C ARG A 349 -6.69 -9.42 -19.39
N ARG A 350 -6.55 -8.21 -19.94
CA ARG A 350 -6.36 -7.99 -21.38
C ARG A 350 -5.02 -8.55 -21.88
N GLN A 351 -3.94 -8.39 -21.12
CA GLN A 351 -2.63 -8.94 -21.49
C GLN A 351 -2.63 -10.48 -21.47
N ILE A 352 -3.31 -11.11 -20.50
CA ILE A 352 -3.43 -12.57 -20.42
C ILE A 352 -4.25 -13.10 -21.61
N ALA A 353 -5.26 -12.37 -22.06
CA ALA A 353 -6.00 -12.65 -23.29
C ALA A 353 -5.19 -12.39 -24.59
N GLY A 354 -3.93 -11.95 -24.50
CA GLY A 354 -3.05 -11.71 -25.64
C GLY A 354 -3.16 -10.31 -26.27
N GLU A 355 -3.94 -9.40 -25.65
CA GLU A 355 -4.03 -8.03 -26.12
C GLU A 355 -2.78 -7.21 -25.77
N GLN A 356 -2.54 -6.14 -26.52
CA GLN A 356 -1.47 -5.16 -26.30
C GLN A 356 -2.09 -3.76 -26.06
N PRO A 357 -2.74 -3.52 -24.92
CA PRO A 357 -3.38 -2.23 -24.67
C PRO A 357 -2.34 -1.10 -24.64
N PRO A 358 -2.63 0.06 -25.25
CA PRO A 358 -1.64 1.15 -25.38
C PRO A 358 -1.15 1.67 -24.04
N GLU A 359 -1.99 1.64 -23.00
CA GLU A 359 -1.64 1.99 -21.62
C GLU A 359 -0.65 1.03 -20.96
N ALA A 360 -0.49 -0.19 -21.47
CA ALA A 360 0.44 -1.19 -20.92
C ALA A 360 1.88 -0.65 -20.83
N LYS A 361 2.32 0.12 -21.83
CA LYS A 361 3.66 0.73 -21.85
C LYS A 361 3.92 1.70 -20.70
N VAL A 362 2.87 2.34 -20.19
CA VAL A 362 2.97 3.27 -19.06
C VAL A 362 3.28 2.53 -17.77
N PHE A 363 2.65 1.38 -17.57
CA PHE A 363 2.72 0.57 -16.35
C PHE A 363 3.74 -0.56 -16.44
N ASP A 364 4.37 -0.79 -17.60
CA ASP A 364 5.28 -1.90 -17.87
C ASP A 364 6.38 -2.01 -16.78
N PRO A 365 6.51 -3.16 -16.10
CA PRO A 365 7.61 -3.40 -15.18
C PRO A 365 9.00 -3.31 -15.81
N GLY A 366 9.10 -3.58 -17.12
CA GLY A 366 10.35 -3.46 -17.89
C GLY A 366 10.74 -2.03 -18.28
N ARG A 367 9.88 -1.01 -18.02
CA ARG A 367 10.16 0.37 -18.42
C ARG A 367 11.45 0.92 -17.84
N PHE A 368 12.30 1.45 -18.68
CA PHE A 368 13.51 2.18 -18.31
C PHE A 368 13.30 3.68 -18.59
N ARG A 369 13.45 4.51 -17.56
CA ARG A 369 13.35 5.97 -17.66
C ARG A 369 14.52 6.59 -16.89
N ALA A 370 15.00 7.76 -17.34
CA ALA A 370 16.08 8.48 -16.67
C ALA A 370 15.78 8.76 -15.19
N GLY A 371 14.53 9.11 -14.85
CA GLY A 371 14.09 9.29 -13.47
C GLY A 371 14.11 8.01 -12.63
N VAL A 372 13.94 6.84 -13.25
CA VAL A 372 14.07 5.53 -12.58
C VAL A 372 15.53 5.26 -12.24
N LEU A 373 16.49 5.57 -13.13
CA LEU A 373 17.93 5.43 -12.87
C LEU A 373 18.40 6.30 -11.71
N ALA A 374 17.96 7.57 -11.67
CA ALA A 374 18.25 8.48 -10.54
C ALA A 374 17.59 7.98 -9.23
N GLY A 375 16.38 7.42 -9.30
CA GLY A 375 15.72 6.77 -8.18
C GLY A 375 16.46 5.53 -7.71
N LEU A 376 16.90 4.65 -8.62
CA LEU A 376 17.67 3.44 -8.30
C LEU A 376 18.97 3.78 -7.57
N SER A 377 19.68 4.84 -7.98
CA SER A 377 20.90 5.28 -7.29
C SER A 377 20.60 5.79 -5.87
N LYS A 378 19.51 6.51 -5.68
CA LYS A 378 19.04 7.00 -4.37
C LYS A 378 18.59 5.84 -3.47
N GLU A 379 17.79 4.92 -3.98
CA GLU A 379 17.31 3.74 -3.24
C GLU A 379 18.48 2.79 -2.88
N GLY A 380 19.37 2.54 -3.83
CA GLY A 380 20.61 1.77 -3.59
C GLY A 380 21.51 2.43 -2.53
N GLY A 381 21.66 3.76 -2.57
CA GLY A 381 22.41 4.52 -1.57
C GLY A 381 21.79 4.41 -0.16
N HIS A 382 20.47 4.47 -0.03
CA HIS A 382 19.78 4.24 1.24
C HIS A 382 19.97 2.81 1.76
N ALA A 383 19.85 1.81 0.90
CA ALA A 383 20.07 0.41 1.28
C ALA A 383 21.51 0.16 1.75
N VAL A 384 22.51 0.67 1.03
CA VAL A 384 23.94 0.58 1.40
C VAL A 384 24.21 1.29 2.73
N LYS A 385 23.71 2.51 2.93
CA LYS A 385 23.85 3.25 4.18
C LYS A 385 23.26 2.49 5.37
N ASN A 386 22.07 1.92 5.20
CA ASN A 386 21.39 1.18 6.27
C ASN A 386 22.06 -0.20 6.53
N LEU A 387 22.60 -0.83 5.49
CA LEU A 387 23.39 -2.05 5.65
C LEU A 387 24.70 -1.75 6.39
N ALA A 388 25.41 -0.66 6.08
CA ALA A 388 26.62 -0.23 6.78
C ALA A 388 26.34 0.02 8.28
N ARG A 389 25.19 0.60 8.65
CA ARG A 389 24.79 0.76 10.06
C ARG A 389 24.75 -0.55 10.83
N THR A 390 24.41 -1.66 10.17
CA THR A 390 24.37 -2.99 10.79
C THR A 390 25.73 -3.39 11.33
N PHE A 391 26.80 -3.07 10.60
CA PHE A 391 28.17 -3.52 10.93
C PHE A 391 28.92 -2.51 11.82
N PHE A 392 28.74 -1.21 11.62
CA PHE A 392 29.60 -0.17 12.21
C PHE A 392 29.00 0.56 13.41
N SER A 393 27.70 0.44 13.72
CA SER A 393 27.10 1.11 14.88
C SER A 393 27.12 0.21 16.10
N ILE A 394 27.85 0.61 17.14
CA ILE A 394 27.80 -0.05 18.45
C ILE A 394 26.76 0.70 19.31
N PRO A 395 25.73 0.02 19.88
CA PRO A 395 24.77 0.69 20.75
C PRO A 395 25.45 1.21 22.03
N LYS A 396 25.19 2.47 22.37
CA LYS A 396 25.63 3.06 23.64
C LYS A 396 24.70 2.70 24.80
N LYS A 397 23.43 2.36 24.51
CA LYS A 397 22.41 1.98 25.50
C LYS A 397 22.51 0.49 25.82
N THR A 398 22.32 0.13 27.08
CA THR A 398 22.19 -1.25 27.55
C THR A 398 20.71 -1.58 27.79
N ALA A 399 20.37 -2.87 27.79
CA ALA A 399 18.99 -3.32 27.96
C ALA A 399 18.38 -2.88 29.30
N ASP A 400 19.20 -2.81 30.37
CA ASP A 400 18.76 -2.42 31.72
C ASP A 400 18.18 -0.99 31.76
N ARG A 401 18.63 -0.13 30.85
CA ARG A 401 18.21 1.29 30.77
C ARG A 401 16.98 1.53 29.89
N LEU A 402 16.36 0.48 29.35
CA LEU A 402 15.09 0.62 28.64
C LEU A 402 13.95 0.79 29.63
N PRO A 403 13.19 1.89 29.59
CA PRO A 403 11.98 2.03 30.39
C PRO A 403 10.89 1.02 29.97
N PRO A 404 9.92 0.68 30.85
CA PRO A 404 8.71 -0.04 30.47
C PRO A 404 7.99 0.62 29.27
N GLY A 405 7.39 -0.18 28.41
CA GLY A 405 6.72 0.28 27.17
C GLY A 405 7.66 0.70 26.03
N HIS A 406 8.99 0.63 26.24
CA HIS A 406 9.97 1.13 25.26
C HIS A 406 10.81 0.01 24.64
N GLY A 407 11.22 0.25 23.40
CA GLY A 407 12.12 -0.62 22.65
C GLY A 407 13.25 0.14 21.97
N GLY A 408 14.25 -0.61 21.52
CA GLY A 408 15.38 -0.04 20.78
C GLY A 408 16.52 -1.03 20.56
N VAL A 409 17.49 -0.61 19.75
CA VAL A 409 18.71 -1.39 19.54
C VAL A 409 19.66 -1.10 20.70
N VAL A 410 20.01 -2.14 21.44
CA VAL A 410 20.81 -2.08 22.67
C VAL A 410 21.94 -3.09 22.68
N ARG A 411 22.81 -3.00 23.70
CA ARG A 411 23.82 -4.01 24.00
C ARG A 411 23.33 -4.89 25.15
N LEU A 412 23.30 -6.19 24.92
CA LEU A 412 23.00 -7.22 25.93
C LEU A 412 24.08 -8.30 25.85
N ASN A 413 24.72 -8.61 26.97
CA ASN A 413 25.80 -9.61 27.07
C ASN A 413 26.90 -9.44 26.00
N GLY A 414 27.29 -8.19 25.70
CA GLY A 414 28.29 -7.88 24.69
C GLY A 414 27.79 -7.88 23.24
N LYS A 415 26.60 -8.40 22.99
CA LYS A 415 25.98 -8.48 21.63
C LYS A 415 25.06 -7.29 21.40
N LYS A 416 24.86 -6.97 20.11
CA LYS A 416 23.91 -5.99 19.62
C LYS A 416 22.57 -6.67 19.34
N VAL A 417 21.53 -6.33 20.10
CA VAL A 417 20.19 -6.91 20.00
C VAL A 417 19.14 -5.83 19.88
N GLY A 418 17.99 -6.17 19.33
CA GLY A 418 16.75 -5.42 19.50
C GLY A 418 16.12 -5.86 20.82
N ALA A 419 15.75 -4.91 21.66
CA ALA A 419 15.06 -5.23 22.92
C ALA A 419 13.82 -4.36 23.08
N TYR A 420 12.77 -4.96 23.60
CA TYR A 420 11.53 -4.30 24.03
C TYR A 420 11.25 -4.69 25.47
N ARG A 421 11.04 -3.70 26.33
CA ARG A 421 10.60 -3.92 27.71
C ARG A 421 9.09 -3.67 27.79
N ALA A 422 8.34 -4.72 28.06
CA ALA A 422 6.90 -4.63 28.28
C ALA A 422 6.58 -3.84 29.55
N GLU A 423 5.32 -3.43 29.72
CA GLU A 423 4.87 -2.64 30.90
C GLU A 423 5.05 -3.40 32.22
N ASP A 424 4.98 -4.75 32.19
CA ASP A 424 5.22 -5.62 33.34
C ASP A 424 6.70 -5.83 33.66
N GLY A 425 7.61 -5.21 32.89
CA GLY A 425 9.05 -5.32 33.05
C GLY A 425 9.69 -6.47 32.26
N THR A 426 8.92 -7.36 31.65
CA THR A 426 9.42 -8.46 30.80
C THR A 426 10.24 -7.91 29.63
N LEU A 427 11.36 -8.54 29.33
CA LEU A 427 12.26 -8.14 28.27
C LEU A 427 12.18 -9.14 27.09
N ASP A 428 11.61 -8.72 25.99
CA ASP A 428 11.66 -9.44 24.71
C ASP A 428 12.91 -9.01 23.94
N THR A 429 13.67 -9.95 23.39
CA THR A 429 14.87 -9.67 22.60
C THR A 429 14.83 -10.36 21.24
N VAL A 430 15.29 -9.66 20.23
CA VAL A 430 15.30 -10.13 18.84
C VAL A 430 16.63 -9.79 18.17
N SER A 431 17.01 -10.58 17.18
CA SER A 431 18.09 -10.22 16.26
C SER A 431 17.74 -8.91 15.55
N VAL A 432 18.71 -8.01 15.45
CA VAL A 432 18.53 -6.75 14.69
C VAL A 432 18.67 -6.92 13.17
N ARG A 433 18.86 -8.13 12.69
CA ARG A 433 19.05 -8.42 11.25
C ARG A 433 17.76 -8.86 10.59
N CYS A 434 17.33 -8.07 9.60
CA CYS A 434 16.17 -8.43 8.77
C CYS A 434 16.46 -9.71 7.97
N PRO A 435 15.61 -10.75 8.03
CA PRO A 435 15.85 -12.00 7.30
C PRO A 435 15.76 -11.85 5.77
N HIS A 436 15.26 -10.73 5.24
CA HIS A 436 15.23 -10.46 3.80
C HIS A 436 16.66 -10.32 3.21
N LEU A 437 17.42 -9.28 3.60
CA LEU A 437 18.76 -8.98 3.08
C LEU A 437 19.73 -8.50 4.18
N GLY A 438 19.48 -8.79 5.45
CA GLY A 438 20.41 -8.52 6.55
C GLY A 438 20.48 -7.08 7.04
N CYS A 439 19.66 -6.16 6.53
CA CYS A 439 19.62 -4.76 7.00
C CYS A 439 19.24 -4.65 8.47
N GLN A 440 19.79 -3.66 9.18
CA GLN A 440 19.44 -3.44 10.58
C GLN A 440 17.99 -2.94 10.72
N LEU A 441 17.25 -3.60 11.59
CA LEU A 441 15.92 -3.18 12.00
C LEU A 441 15.96 -1.93 12.87
N ALA A 442 14.92 -1.11 12.81
CA ALA A 442 14.69 0.05 13.65
C ALA A 442 13.40 -0.14 14.45
N TRP A 443 13.39 0.33 15.70
CA TRP A 443 12.19 0.32 16.52
C TRP A 443 11.25 1.46 16.11
N ASN A 444 9.97 1.16 15.97
CA ASN A 444 8.88 2.11 15.77
C ASN A 444 8.04 2.20 17.05
N PRO A 445 8.16 3.27 17.85
CA PRO A 445 7.46 3.38 19.12
C PRO A 445 5.95 3.60 18.99
N ASP A 446 5.47 4.18 17.88
CA ASP A 446 4.04 4.38 17.65
C ASP A 446 3.27 3.06 17.42
N GLU A 447 3.98 2.02 16.96
CA GLU A 447 3.35 0.75 16.61
C GLU A 447 3.95 -0.45 17.37
N GLN A 448 4.95 -0.20 18.23
CA GLN A 448 5.67 -1.23 18.96
C GLN A 448 6.16 -2.36 18.04
N SER A 449 6.81 -1.97 16.94
CA SER A 449 7.27 -2.89 15.90
C SER A 449 8.73 -2.68 15.51
N TRP A 450 9.36 -3.73 14.99
CA TRP A 450 10.66 -3.69 14.34
C TRP A 450 10.47 -3.50 12.84
N ASP A 451 10.91 -2.38 12.32
CA ASP A 451 10.71 -1.98 10.93
C ASP A 451 12.04 -1.95 10.17
N CYS A 452 12.08 -2.55 8.97
CA CYS A 452 13.29 -2.55 8.14
C CYS A 452 13.35 -1.31 7.24
N PRO A 453 14.36 -0.42 7.38
CA PRO A 453 14.45 0.81 6.59
C PRO A 453 14.85 0.58 5.13
N CYS A 454 15.33 -0.63 4.77
CA CYS A 454 15.73 -0.93 3.40
C CYS A 454 14.50 -1.18 2.52
N HIS A 455 13.67 -2.17 2.88
CA HIS A 455 12.56 -2.62 2.02
C HIS A 455 11.22 -2.71 2.76
N GLY A 456 11.15 -2.29 4.05
CA GLY A 456 9.91 -2.16 4.79
C GLY A 456 9.34 -3.46 5.36
N SER A 457 10.12 -4.53 5.51
CA SER A 457 9.66 -5.69 6.31
C SER A 457 9.41 -5.26 7.74
N ARG A 458 8.33 -5.75 8.35
CA ARG A 458 7.90 -5.38 9.70
C ARG A 458 7.66 -6.60 10.55
N PHE A 459 8.00 -6.49 11.82
CA PHE A 459 7.90 -7.55 12.81
C PHE A 459 7.30 -6.97 14.09
N ASP A 460 6.56 -7.77 14.84
CA ASP A 460 6.09 -7.37 16.17
C ASP A 460 7.25 -7.26 17.17
N CYS A 461 6.95 -6.88 18.41
CA CYS A 461 7.95 -6.74 19.47
C CYS A 461 8.71 -8.04 19.75
N ARG A 462 8.13 -9.20 19.46
CA ARG A 462 8.71 -10.55 19.62
C ARG A 462 9.38 -11.11 18.38
N GLY A 463 9.40 -10.34 17.28
CA GLY A 463 10.03 -10.75 16.02
C GLY A 463 9.14 -11.55 15.09
N ASN A 464 7.85 -11.70 15.34
CA ASN A 464 6.92 -12.33 14.40
C ASN A 464 6.68 -11.43 13.20
N LEU A 465 6.67 -12.00 12.01
CA LEU A 465 6.49 -11.27 10.75
C LEU A 465 5.08 -10.69 10.65
N ILE A 466 4.98 -9.36 10.55
CA ILE A 466 3.75 -8.62 10.27
C ILE A 466 3.56 -8.41 8.77
N SER A 467 4.62 -7.96 8.07
CA SER A 467 4.56 -7.72 6.62
C SER A 467 5.92 -7.89 5.95
N GLY A 468 5.89 -8.40 4.68
CA GLY A 468 7.08 -8.63 3.86
C GLY A 468 7.78 -7.34 3.39
N PRO A 469 8.86 -7.56 2.59
CA PRO A 469 9.21 -8.73 1.77
C PRO A 469 9.89 -9.92 2.48
N ALA A 470 10.26 -9.82 3.76
CA ALA A 470 10.75 -10.99 4.50
C ALA A 470 9.72 -12.13 4.48
N GLN A 471 10.20 -13.38 4.48
CA GLN A 471 9.38 -14.59 4.42
C GLN A 471 9.39 -15.40 5.73
N SER A 472 10.19 -14.99 6.71
CA SER A 472 10.32 -15.63 8.01
C SER A 472 10.35 -14.63 9.15
N ASN A 473 10.08 -15.08 10.34
CA ASN A 473 10.25 -14.32 11.58
C ASN A 473 11.72 -13.94 11.80
N VAL A 474 11.95 -12.94 12.64
CA VAL A 474 13.28 -12.63 13.18
C VAL A 474 13.57 -13.62 14.31
N ILE A 475 14.82 -14.07 14.42
CA ILE A 475 15.26 -14.98 15.48
C ILE A 475 15.20 -14.24 16.82
N GLN A 476 14.64 -14.88 17.84
CA GLN A 476 14.73 -14.44 19.23
C GLN A 476 16.15 -14.68 19.77
N GLU A 477 16.70 -13.75 20.55
CA GLU A 477 18.08 -13.78 21.08
C GLU A 477 18.09 -13.92 22.60
#